data_422dd052b18c84f77dfe34907015f561
#
_entry.id   422dd052b18c84f77dfe34907015f561
#
_cell.length_a   1.000
_cell.length_b   1.000
_cell.length_c   1.000
_cell.angle_alpha   90.00
_cell.angle_beta   90.00
_cell.angle_gamma   90.00
#
_symmetry.space_group_name_H-M   'P 1'
#
loop_
_entity.id
_entity.type
_entity.pdbx_description
1 polymer ?
#
loop_
_entity_poly.entity_id
_entity_poly.type
_entity_poly.pdbx_seq_one_letter_code
_entity_poly.pdbx_strand_id
1 'polypeptide(L)'
;MGLDNVNNILLVLSGKGGVGKSSITTQLALTLSLQGHSVGVLDIDLTGPSIPRFFGIESSKVRQAPGGWIPVPVHDGQTLQNHHPTSTDPAESARQIGPLSCMSLGFILASRNDAVIWRGPKKTAMVRQFLSDVLWPSLDYLLIDTPPGTSDEHISLLETLLKNTSSPTAPPNQLAGAVVVTTPQAISVSDVKKELNFCKKTGIRVLGVVENMAGFVCPNCSECTNVFSKGGGEVMAREFEVPFLGSVPIDPAFVMLIEEGTRPTYPAGTVIAGRDMSVETNQDVGKQDLLVDKYRSCSLAPMFDAIVSGLVNDVRSRK
;
A
#
# COMPACT_ATOMS: atom_id res chain seq x y z
N MET A 1 -0.13 -23.27 -5.74
CA MET A 1 -0.48 -22.21 -6.71
C MET A 1 -0.08 -20.87 -6.11
N GLY A 2 0.04 -19.81 -6.90
CA GLY A 2 0.68 -18.56 -6.45
C GLY A 2 0.12 -17.90 -5.20
N LEU A 3 -1.17 -18.09 -4.87
CA LEU A 3 -1.82 -17.43 -3.73
C LEU A 3 -2.07 -18.33 -2.52
N ASP A 4 -1.74 -19.62 -2.56
CA ASP A 4 -2.07 -20.59 -1.49
C ASP A 4 -1.41 -20.24 -0.14
N ASN A 5 -0.28 -19.55 -0.18
CA ASN A 5 0.48 -19.14 1.01
C ASN A 5 0.12 -17.73 1.51
N VAL A 6 -0.95 -17.12 0.98
CA VAL A 6 -1.38 -15.76 1.33
C VAL A 6 -2.61 -15.83 2.22
N ASN A 7 -2.53 -15.25 3.42
CA ASN A 7 -3.64 -15.28 4.37
C ASN A 7 -4.75 -14.27 4.04
N ASN A 8 -4.38 -13.05 3.62
CA ASN A 8 -5.34 -11.98 3.34
C ASN A 8 -4.92 -11.22 2.09
N ILE A 9 -5.85 -11.01 1.16
CA ILE A 9 -5.66 -10.21 -0.05
C ILE A 9 -6.48 -8.93 0.08
N LEU A 10 -5.81 -7.79 -0.08
CA LEU A 10 -6.43 -6.46 -0.09
C LEU A 10 -6.21 -5.83 -1.47
N LEU A 11 -7.29 -5.39 -2.08
CA LEU A 11 -7.22 -4.60 -3.32
C LEU A 11 -7.08 -3.13 -2.98
N VAL A 12 -6.26 -2.40 -3.72
CA VAL A 12 -6.22 -0.93 -3.66
C VAL A 12 -6.75 -0.40 -4.99
N LEU A 13 -7.90 0.25 -4.93
CA LEU A 13 -8.67 0.70 -6.08
C LEU A 13 -8.71 2.23 -6.17
N SER A 14 -8.86 2.76 -7.39
CA SER A 14 -9.11 4.19 -7.59
C SER A 14 -9.87 4.45 -8.87
N GLY A 15 -10.81 5.39 -8.84
CA GLY A 15 -11.66 5.75 -9.99
C GLY A 15 -10.91 6.41 -11.15
N LYS A 16 -9.72 6.99 -10.90
CA LYS A 16 -8.88 7.60 -11.95
C LYS A 16 -7.41 7.53 -11.61
N GLY A 17 -6.55 7.76 -12.62
CA GLY A 17 -5.11 7.90 -12.44
C GLY A 17 -4.74 9.21 -11.71
N GLY A 18 -3.57 9.23 -11.08
CA GLY A 18 -3.02 10.42 -10.44
C GLY A 18 -3.58 10.78 -9.07
N VAL A 19 -4.45 9.94 -8.46
CA VAL A 19 -4.96 10.16 -7.09
C VAL A 19 -3.98 9.68 -6.00
N GLY A 20 -2.84 9.10 -6.37
CA GLY A 20 -1.83 8.60 -5.44
C GLY A 20 -2.15 7.20 -4.90
N LYS A 21 -2.86 6.35 -5.65
CA LYS A 21 -3.17 4.97 -5.29
C LYS A 21 -1.93 4.19 -4.86
N SER A 22 -0.89 4.15 -5.70
CA SER A 22 0.36 3.42 -5.43
C SER A 22 1.13 4.00 -4.23
N SER A 23 1.03 5.32 -3.98
CA SER A 23 1.55 5.97 -2.77
C SER A 23 0.84 5.47 -1.51
N ILE A 24 -0.49 5.34 -1.54
CA ILE A 24 -1.27 4.75 -0.44
C ILE A 24 -0.92 3.26 -0.28
N THR A 25 -0.84 2.49 -1.37
CA THR A 25 -0.43 1.08 -1.34
C THR A 25 0.93 0.91 -0.66
N THR A 26 1.91 1.75 -1.01
CA THR A 26 3.25 1.74 -0.42
C THR A 26 3.21 2.01 1.08
N GLN A 27 2.46 3.02 1.52
CA GLN A 27 2.35 3.37 2.94
C GLN A 27 1.62 2.30 3.75
N LEU A 28 0.56 1.70 3.20
CA LEU A 28 -0.11 0.54 3.82
C LEU A 28 0.87 -0.63 4.00
N ALA A 29 1.67 -0.94 2.96
CA ALA A 29 2.65 -2.02 3.02
C ALA A 29 3.75 -1.77 4.06
N LEU A 30 4.33 -0.56 4.07
CA LEU A 30 5.36 -0.18 5.03
C LEU A 30 4.83 -0.23 6.47
N THR A 31 3.59 0.24 6.68
CA THR A 31 2.98 0.24 8.02
C THR A 31 2.64 -1.18 8.50
N LEU A 32 2.08 -2.05 7.63
CA LEU A 32 1.87 -3.45 7.96
C LEU A 32 3.17 -4.14 8.34
N SER A 33 4.25 -3.90 7.59
CA SER A 33 5.58 -4.42 7.90
C SER A 33 6.11 -3.89 9.25
N LEU A 34 5.92 -2.58 9.56
CA LEU A 34 6.26 -2.00 10.87
C LEU A 34 5.47 -2.62 12.03
N GLN A 35 4.26 -3.13 11.77
CA GLN A 35 3.44 -3.86 12.74
C GLN A 35 3.82 -5.34 12.84
N GLY A 36 4.87 -5.79 12.16
CA GLY A 36 5.41 -7.14 12.23
C GLY A 36 4.78 -8.15 11.27
N HIS A 37 3.91 -7.72 10.35
CA HIS A 37 3.28 -8.61 9.38
C HIS A 37 4.19 -8.90 8.19
N SER A 38 4.13 -10.13 7.68
CA SER A 38 4.74 -10.51 6.40
C SER A 38 3.87 -9.98 5.25
N VAL A 39 4.45 -9.14 4.39
CA VAL A 39 3.71 -8.37 3.38
C VAL A 39 4.24 -8.61 1.97
N GLY A 40 3.32 -8.84 1.04
CA GLY A 40 3.58 -8.79 -0.40
C GLY A 40 2.86 -7.60 -1.05
N VAL A 41 3.49 -7.01 -2.06
CA VAL A 41 2.84 -6.03 -2.93
C VAL A 41 2.89 -6.52 -4.36
N LEU A 42 1.72 -6.66 -4.97
CA LEU A 42 1.57 -7.02 -6.37
C LEU A 42 1.10 -5.78 -7.16
N ASP A 43 2.00 -5.21 -7.95
CA ASP A 43 1.72 -4.07 -8.83
C ASP A 43 1.30 -4.57 -10.22
N ILE A 44 0.03 -4.44 -10.52
CA ILE A 44 -0.57 -4.81 -11.81
C ILE A 44 -1.02 -3.58 -12.62
N ASP A 45 -0.59 -2.38 -12.26
CA ASP A 45 -0.81 -1.20 -13.08
C ASP A 45 0.12 -1.23 -14.30
N LEU A 46 -0.42 -1.78 -15.42
CA LEU A 46 0.30 -1.94 -16.69
C LEU A 46 0.65 -0.60 -17.37
N THR A 47 0.01 0.48 -16.94
CA THR A 47 0.15 1.80 -17.59
C THR A 47 1.23 2.65 -16.96
N GLY A 48 1.58 2.39 -15.71
CA GLY A 48 2.57 3.13 -14.98
C GLY A 48 3.02 2.44 -13.69
N PRO A 49 3.73 1.28 -13.80
CA PRO A 49 4.15 0.53 -12.62
C PRO A 49 5.14 1.37 -11.81
N SER A 50 4.68 1.91 -10.69
CA SER A 50 5.43 2.87 -9.85
C SER A 50 5.96 2.27 -8.55
N ILE A 51 5.42 1.15 -8.09
CA ILE A 51 5.79 0.52 -6.81
C ILE A 51 7.29 0.20 -6.70
N PRO A 52 7.98 -0.36 -7.74
CA PRO A 52 9.41 -0.60 -7.66
C PRO A 52 10.24 0.65 -7.38
N ARG A 53 9.83 1.81 -7.93
CA ARG A 53 10.46 3.10 -7.68
C ARG A 53 10.25 3.53 -6.23
N PHE A 54 9.03 3.45 -5.73
CA PHE A 54 8.70 3.84 -4.35
C PHE A 54 9.42 3.02 -3.30
N PHE A 55 9.75 1.76 -3.61
CA PHE A 55 10.56 0.92 -2.75
C PHE A 55 12.08 1.03 -3.00
N GLY A 56 12.52 1.80 -3.98
CA GLY A 56 13.95 1.94 -4.32
C GLY A 56 14.59 0.68 -4.90
N ILE A 57 13.78 -0.23 -5.45
CA ILE A 57 14.21 -1.54 -5.99
C ILE A 57 14.08 -1.64 -7.51
N GLU A 58 14.01 -0.52 -8.19
CA GLU A 58 13.78 -0.47 -9.63
C GLU A 58 14.84 -1.20 -10.46
N SER A 59 16.10 -1.25 -10.01
CA SER A 59 17.19 -1.93 -10.68
C SER A 59 17.20 -3.45 -10.46
N SER A 60 16.32 -3.94 -9.58
CA SER A 60 16.24 -5.35 -9.24
C SER A 60 15.67 -6.17 -10.39
N LYS A 61 16.12 -7.42 -10.49
CA LYS A 61 15.64 -8.37 -11.50
C LYS A 61 14.84 -9.48 -10.87
N VAL A 62 13.71 -9.81 -11.47
CA VAL A 62 12.91 -10.98 -11.08
C VAL A 62 13.70 -12.26 -11.39
N ARG A 63 13.76 -13.15 -10.45
CA ARG A 63 14.33 -14.48 -10.62
C ARG A 63 13.23 -15.48 -10.92
N GLN A 64 13.56 -16.45 -11.78
CA GLN A 64 12.66 -17.58 -12.05
C GLN A 64 13.10 -18.83 -11.25
N ALA A 65 12.12 -19.60 -10.80
CA ALA A 65 12.30 -20.91 -10.22
C ALA A 65 11.38 -21.91 -10.92
N PRO A 66 11.59 -23.22 -10.75
CA PRO A 66 10.63 -24.20 -11.21
C PRO A 66 9.24 -23.88 -10.61
N GLY A 67 8.28 -23.57 -11.48
CA GLY A 67 6.90 -23.24 -11.07
C GLY A 67 6.53 -21.77 -11.10
N GLY A 68 7.47 -20.81 -11.29
CA GLY A 68 7.09 -19.41 -11.42
C GLY A 68 8.16 -18.38 -11.12
N TRP A 69 7.71 -17.18 -10.80
CA TRP A 69 8.54 -16.03 -10.51
C TRP A 69 8.72 -15.80 -9.01
N ILE A 70 9.93 -15.57 -8.59
CA ILE A 70 10.25 -15.21 -7.21
C ILE A 70 10.05 -13.70 -7.05
N PRO A 71 9.20 -13.22 -6.12
CA PRO A 71 9.05 -11.81 -5.85
C PRO A 71 10.36 -11.19 -5.37
N VAL A 72 10.57 -9.92 -5.68
CA VAL A 72 11.77 -9.17 -5.28
C VAL A 72 11.64 -8.77 -3.82
N PRO A 73 12.59 -9.13 -2.93
CA PRO A 73 12.59 -8.67 -1.56
C PRO A 73 12.87 -7.16 -1.52
N VAL A 74 12.05 -6.41 -0.75
CA VAL A 74 12.32 -5.02 -0.37
C VAL A 74 13.22 -5.02 0.86
N HIS A 75 12.86 -5.82 1.86
CA HIS A 75 13.69 -6.15 3.02
C HIS A 75 13.24 -7.48 3.64
N ASP A 76 14.15 -8.10 4.34
CA ASP A 76 13.87 -9.24 5.21
C ASP A 76 13.33 -8.73 6.56
N GLY A 77 12.57 -9.58 7.26
CA GLY A 77 12.12 -9.26 8.61
C GLY A 77 13.30 -9.08 9.57
N GLN A 78 13.18 -8.11 10.46
CA GLN A 78 14.21 -7.82 11.45
C GLN A 78 13.60 -7.67 12.84
N THR A 79 14.35 -8.13 13.85
CA THR A 79 14.05 -7.80 15.25
C THR A 79 14.85 -6.57 15.64
N LEU A 80 14.18 -5.44 15.85
CA LEU A 80 14.82 -4.23 16.35
C LEU A 80 15.03 -4.40 17.86
N GLN A 81 16.29 -4.45 18.28
CA GLN A 81 16.65 -4.30 19.69
C GLN A 81 16.59 -2.81 20.02
N ASN A 82 15.60 -2.40 20.82
CA ASN A 82 15.55 -1.05 21.36
C ASN A 82 16.71 -0.87 22.35
N HIS A 83 17.69 -0.06 22.00
CA HIS A 83 18.81 0.31 22.89
C HIS A 83 18.43 1.39 23.92
N HIS A 84 17.15 1.64 24.19
CA HIS A 84 16.73 2.56 25.25
C HIS A 84 16.33 1.80 26.52
N PRO A 85 17.09 1.92 27.64
CA PRO A 85 16.84 1.18 28.87
C PRO A 85 15.78 1.83 29.79
N THR A 86 14.79 2.54 29.24
CA THR A 86 13.80 3.27 30.06
C THR A 86 12.43 2.59 30.15
N SER A 87 12.14 1.56 29.37
CA SER A 87 10.92 0.76 29.57
C SER A 87 11.24 -0.56 30.28
N THR A 88 10.65 -0.74 31.45
CA THR A 88 10.72 -1.99 32.25
C THR A 88 9.80 -3.09 31.71
N ASP A 89 9.15 -2.87 30.57
CA ASP A 89 8.21 -3.82 29.97
C ASP A 89 8.89 -4.66 28.87
N PRO A 90 9.06 -5.98 29.07
CA PRO A 90 9.72 -6.86 28.08
C PRO A 90 8.99 -6.91 26.73
N ALA A 91 7.71 -6.54 26.66
CA ALA A 91 6.91 -6.51 25.43
C ALA A 91 7.23 -5.30 24.54
N GLU A 92 7.79 -4.20 25.09
CA GLU A 92 8.23 -3.04 24.31
C GLU A 92 9.66 -3.17 23.77
N SER A 93 10.44 -4.14 24.26
CA SER A 93 11.88 -4.22 23.99
C SER A 93 12.27 -4.90 22.67
N ALA A 94 11.35 -5.52 21.94
CA ALA A 94 11.65 -6.17 20.65
C ALA A 94 10.51 -5.98 19.65
N ARG A 95 10.45 -4.84 18.98
CA ARG A 95 9.54 -4.68 17.83
C ARG A 95 10.10 -5.47 16.65
N GLN A 96 9.32 -6.41 16.15
CA GLN A 96 9.63 -7.12 14.90
C GLN A 96 9.14 -6.28 13.72
N ILE A 97 10.02 -6.08 12.73
CA ILE A 97 9.64 -5.64 11.40
C ILE A 97 9.38 -6.89 10.57
N GLY A 98 8.20 -6.99 9.98
CA GLY A 98 7.86 -8.09 9.09
C GLY A 98 8.56 -7.98 7.74
N PRO A 99 8.81 -9.10 7.04
CA PRO A 99 9.41 -9.07 5.71
C PRO A 99 8.45 -8.42 4.69
N LEU A 100 9.03 -7.69 3.73
CA LEU A 100 8.31 -7.05 2.64
C LEU A 100 8.90 -7.47 1.30
N SER A 101 8.05 -7.93 0.38
CA SER A 101 8.42 -8.30 -0.97
C SER A 101 7.49 -7.67 -2.01
N CYS A 102 7.98 -7.49 -3.22
CA CYS A 102 7.25 -6.85 -4.31
C CYS A 102 7.35 -7.67 -5.60
N MET A 103 6.24 -7.72 -6.32
CA MET A 103 6.21 -8.16 -7.70
C MET A 103 5.51 -7.11 -8.54
N SER A 104 6.14 -6.66 -9.62
CA SER A 104 5.61 -5.64 -10.51
C SER A 104 5.96 -5.95 -11.95
N LEU A 105 5.09 -5.53 -12.85
CA LEU A 105 5.39 -5.53 -14.28
C LEU A 105 6.60 -4.67 -14.64
N GLY A 106 6.89 -3.64 -13.85
CA GLY A 106 8.08 -2.81 -14.02
C GLY A 106 9.40 -3.57 -14.05
N PHE A 107 9.45 -4.76 -13.42
CA PHE A 107 10.65 -5.62 -13.45
C PHE A 107 10.79 -6.46 -14.72
N ILE A 108 9.70 -6.68 -15.47
CA ILE A 108 9.66 -7.58 -16.63
C ILE A 108 9.78 -6.81 -17.94
N LEU A 109 9.46 -5.51 -17.92
CA LEU A 109 9.58 -4.66 -19.11
C LEU A 109 11.06 -4.46 -19.45
N ALA A 110 11.43 -4.77 -20.70
CA ALA A 110 12.82 -4.73 -21.18
C ALA A 110 13.40 -3.30 -21.20
N SER A 111 12.56 -2.27 -21.35
CA SER A 111 12.93 -0.86 -21.28
C SER A 111 11.76 -0.04 -20.75
N ARG A 112 12.03 0.86 -19.80
CA ARG A 112 11.04 1.79 -19.22
C ARG A 112 10.55 2.85 -20.20
N ASN A 113 11.39 3.16 -21.21
CA ASN A 113 11.09 4.17 -22.22
C ASN A 113 10.36 3.60 -23.43
N ASP A 114 10.19 2.27 -23.51
CA ASP A 114 9.43 1.65 -24.56
C ASP A 114 7.94 1.73 -24.21
N ALA A 115 7.19 2.49 -24.99
CA ALA A 115 5.75 2.45 -24.93
C ALA A 115 5.26 1.06 -25.39
N VAL A 116 5.14 0.13 -24.44
CA VAL A 116 4.59 -1.19 -24.74
C VAL A 116 3.09 -1.04 -24.93
N ILE A 117 2.66 -1.09 -26.19
CA ILE A 117 1.23 -1.08 -26.52
C ILE A 117 0.64 -2.45 -26.19
N TRP A 118 0.07 -2.56 -25.00
CA TRP A 118 -0.65 -3.75 -24.59
C TRP A 118 -2.06 -3.73 -25.17
N ARG A 119 -2.41 -4.73 -25.98
CA ARG A 119 -3.80 -4.96 -26.36
C ARG A 119 -4.55 -5.65 -25.22
N GLY A 120 -5.87 -5.37 -25.06
CA GLY A 120 -6.70 -5.87 -23.96
C GLY A 120 -6.50 -7.36 -23.60
N PRO A 121 -6.58 -8.31 -24.58
CA PRO A 121 -6.39 -9.74 -24.28
C PRO A 121 -5.01 -10.07 -23.68
N LYS A 122 -3.96 -9.35 -24.09
CA LYS A 122 -2.59 -9.55 -23.57
C LYS A 122 -2.45 -9.04 -22.15
N LYS A 123 -3.09 -7.91 -21.83
CA LYS A 123 -3.15 -7.36 -20.47
C LYS A 123 -3.84 -8.34 -19.52
N THR A 124 -5.02 -8.82 -19.91
CA THR A 124 -5.79 -9.81 -19.15
C THR A 124 -5.01 -11.10 -18.90
N ALA A 125 -4.31 -11.62 -19.92
CA ALA A 125 -3.47 -12.80 -19.78
C ALA A 125 -2.32 -12.57 -18.79
N MET A 126 -1.69 -11.38 -18.82
CA MET A 126 -0.61 -11.03 -17.91
C MET A 126 -1.11 -10.94 -16.47
N VAL A 127 -2.25 -10.28 -16.21
CA VAL A 127 -2.84 -10.22 -14.85
C VAL A 127 -3.09 -11.64 -14.31
N ARG A 128 -3.66 -12.53 -15.12
CA ARG A 128 -3.87 -13.94 -14.72
C ARG A 128 -2.55 -14.63 -14.39
N GLN A 129 -1.53 -14.41 -15.21
CA GLN A 129 -0.21 -15.00 -15.02
C GLN A 129 0.44 -14.49 -13.73
N PHE A 130 0.32 -13.20 -13.39
CA PHE A 130 0.82 -12.66 -12.12
C PHE A 130 0.15 -13.26 -10.89
N LEU A 131 -1.14 -13.58 -10.98
CA LEU A 131 -1.86 -14.21 -9.88
C LEU A 131 -1.55 -15.70 -9.73
N SER A 132 -1.17 -16.41 -10.82
CA SER A 132 -0.91 -17.85 -10.80
C SER A 132 0.56 -18.20 -10.61
N ASP A 133 1.48 -17.42 -11.22
CA ASP A 133 2.87 -17.82 -11.41
C ASP A 133 3.85 -17.11 -10.45
N VAL A 134 3.38 -16.17 -9.62
CA VAL A 134 4.24 -15.59 -8.58
C VAL A 134 4.27 -16.51 -7.37
N LEU A 135 5.48 -16.92 -6.99
CA LEU A 135 5.73 -17.83 -5.86
C LEU A 135 5.88 -17.01 -4.58
N TRP A 136 4.75 -16.61 -4.00
CA TRP A 136 4.76 -15.89 -2.75
C TRP A 136 5.25 -16.77 -1.59
N PRO A 137 6.11 -16.25 -0.69
CA PRO A 137 6.37 -16.88 0.60
C PRO A 137 5.08 -16.89 1.44
N SER A 138 5.14 -17.38 2.67
CA SER A 138 4.01 -17.24 3.59
C SER A 138 3.79 -15.76 3.90
N LEU A 139 2.62 -15.24 3.53
CA LEU A 139 2.24 -13.83 3.70
C LEU A 139 1.02 -13.69 4.59
N ASP A 140 1.09 -12.73 5.53
CA ASP A 140 -0.09 -12.28 6.27
C ASP A 140 -1.00 -11.44 5.38
N TYR A 141 -0.40 -10.56 4.56
CA TYR A 141 -1.13 -9.65 3.68
C TYR A 141 -0.48 -9.57 2.29
N LEU A 142 -1.31 -9.64 1.26
CA LEU A 142 -0.95 -9.29 -0.11
C LEU A 142 -1.77 -8.07 -0.53
N LEU A 143 -1.09 -6.96 -0.77
CA LEU A 143 -1.71 -5.75 -1.33
C LEU A 143 -1.60 -5.82 -2.86
N ILE A 144 -2.72 -5.63 -3.55
CA ILE A 144 -2.75 -5.59 -5.03
C ILE A 144 -3.01 -4.15 -5.46
N ASP A 145 -1.99 -3.53 -6.05
CA ASP A 145 -2.08 -2.20 -6.66
C ASP A 145 -2.65 -2.33 -8.06
N THR A 146 -3.91 -1.92 -8.24
CA THR A 146 -4.67 -2.16 -9.48
C THR A 146 -4.46 -1.03 -10.50
N PRO A 147 -4.77 -1.21 -11.80
CA PRO A 147 -4.91 -0.09 -12.71
C PRO A 147 -5.99 0.90 -12.24
N PRO A 148 -6.01 2.16 -12.69
CA PRO A 148 -7.10 3.08 -12.38
C PRO A 148 -8.37 2.77 -13.17
N GLY A 149 -9.53 3.04 -12.59
CA GLY A 149 -10.85 2.89 -13.23
C GLY A 149 -11.37 1.45 -13.23
N THR A 150 -12.52 1.25 -13.87
CA THR A 150 -13.25 -0.04 -13.94
C THR A 150 -13.07 -0.67 -15.32
N SER A 151 -11.84 -1.03 -15.68
CA SER A 151 -11.50 -1.62 -16.99
C SER A 151 -11.70 -3.16 -17.02
N ASP A 152 -11.57 -3.76 -18.21
CA ASP A 152 -11.63 -5.22 -18.39
C ASP A 152 -10.57 -5.94 -17.54
N GLU A 153 -9.43 -5.28 -17.25
CA GLU A 153 -8.41 -5.82 -16.37
C GLU A 153 -8.91 -6.06 -14.95
N HIS A 154 -9.74 -5.14 -14.41
CA HIS A 154 -10.37 -5.30 -13.09
C HIS A 154 -11.32 -6.49 -13.05
N ILE A 155 -12.17 -6.61 -14.08
CA ILE A 155 -13.11 -7.74 -14.18
C ILE A 155 -12.34 -9.05 -14.19
N SER A 156 -11.31 -9.14 -15.03
CA SER A 156 -10.48 -10.34 -15.13
C SER A 156 -9.69 -10.66 -13.87
N LEU A 157 -9.16 -9.61 -13.18
CA LEU A 157 -8.52 -9.74 -11.88
C LEU A 157 -9.47 -10.38 -10.88
N LEU A 158 -10.69 -9.82 -10.78
CA LEU A 158 -11.69 -10.29 -9.81
C LEU A 158 -12.19 -11.70 -10.11
N GLU A 159 -12.50 -12.01 -11.37
CA GLU A 159 -12.89 -13.37 -11.77
C GLU A 159 -11.81 -14.39 -11.37
N THR A 160 -10.54 -14.02 -11.60
CA THR A 160 -9.42 -14.90 -11.26
C THR A 160 -9.24 -15.04 -9.75
N LEU A 161 -9.34 -13.92 -9.00
CA LEU A 161 -9.26 -13.94 -7.54
C LEU A 161 -10.40 -14.73 -6.92
N LEU A 162 -11.65 -14.46 -7.31
CA LEU A 162 -12.82 -15.17 -6.80
C LEU A 162 -12.73 -16.68 -7.09
N LYS A 163 -12.25 -17.07 -8.28
CA LYS A 163 -12.02 -18.46 -8.62
C LYS A 163 -10.95 -19.11 -7.74
N ASN A 164 -9.85 -18.41 -7.50
CA ASN A 164 -8.74 -18.93 -6.69
C ASN A 164 -9.11 -19.01 -5.20
N THR A 165 -9.78 -17.98 -4.67
CA THR A 165 -10.21 -17.91 -3.26
C THR A 165 -11.40 -18.81 -2.93
N SER A 166 -12.12 -19.31 -3.95
CA SER A 166 -13.17 -20.31 -3.80
C SER A 166 -12.64 -21.75 -3.87
N SER A 167 -11.33 -21.94 -4.04
CA SER A 167 -10.71 -23.27 -4.02
C SER A 167 -10.79 -23.89 -2.62
N PRO A 168 -10.99 -25.21 -2.51
CA PRO A 168 -10.96 -25.91 -1.21
C PRO A 168 -9.63 -25.78 -0.45
N THR A 169 -8.55 -25.43 -1.14
CA THR A 169 -7.20 -25.26 -0.57
C THR A 169 -6.93 -23.81 -0.13
N ALA A 170 -7.78 -22.86 -0.54
CA ALA A 170 -7.60 -21.45 -0.17
C ALA A 170 -7.96 -21.20 1.29
N PRO A 171 -7.26 -20.29 1.98
CA PRO A 171 -7.67 -19.82 3.31
C PRO A 171 -9.09 -19.25 3.30
N PRO A 172 -9.89 -19.46 4.35
CA PRO A 172 -11.24 -18.90 4.43
C PRO A 172 -11.16 -17.37 4.42
N ASN A 173 -12.06 -16.74 3.66
CA ASN A 173 -12.15 -15.28 3.51
C ASN A 173 -10.81 -14.64 3.05
N GLN A 174 -10.03 -15.34 2.22
CA GLN A 174 -8.72 -14.87 1.75
C GLN A 174 -8.80 -13.50 1.06
N LEU A 175 -9.83 -13.25 0.22
CA LEU A 175 -10.11 -11.92 -0.32
C LEU A 175 -10.80 -11.08 0.75
N ALA A 176 -10.03 -10.32 1.51
CA ALA A 176 -10.53 -9.50 2.62
C ALA A 176 -11.40 -8.33 2.14
N GLY A 177 -11.07 -7.74 1.00
CA GLY A 177 -11.83 -6.64 0.39
C GLY A 177 -10.95 -5.60 -0.29
N ALA A 178 -11.51 -4.40 -0.47
CA ALA A 178 -10.86 -3.30 -1.19
C ALA A 178 -10.75 -2.03 -0.34
N VAL A 179 -9.61 -1.36 -0.40
CA VAL A 179 -9.40 0.02 0.03
C VAL A 179 -9.54 0.90 -1.21
N VAL A 180 -10.41 1.91 -1.14
CA VAL A 180 -10.70 2.80 -2.26
C VAL A 180 -10.05 4.16 -2.02
N VAL A 181 -9.24 4.62 -2.98
CA VAL A 181 -8.48 5.87 -2.89
C VAL A 181 -9.13 6.94 -3.74
N THR A 182 -9.38 8.11 -3.15
CA THR A 182 -9.90 9.31 -3.81
C THR A 182 -9.07 10.54 -3.47
N THR A 183 -9.38 11.68 -4.07
CA THR A 183 -8.92 13.01 -3.65
C THR A 183 -10.13 13.87 -3.32
N PRO A 184 -10.00 14.98 -2.58
CA PRO A 184 -11.13 15.85 -2.21
C PRO A 184 -11.86 16.48 -3.39
N GLN A 185 -11.26 16.47 -4.58
CA GLN A 185 -11.82 17.11 -5.79
C GLN A 185 -13.11 16.42 -6.23
N ALA A 186 -14.15 17.20 -6.54
CA ALA A 186 -15.47 16.71 -6.96
C ALA A 186 -15.41 15.71 -8.14
N ILE A 187 -14.51 15.93 -9.09
CA ILE A 187 -14.34 15.02 -10.24
C ILE A 187 -13.80 13.66 -9.80
N SER A 188 -12.89 13.60 -8.83
CA SER A 188 -12.37 12.34 -8.27
C SER A 188 -13.44 11.58 -7.51
N VAL A 189 -14.22 12.31 -6.71
CA VAL A 189 -15.35 11.75 -5.96
C VAL A 189 -16.38 11.12 -6.92
N SER A 190 -16.69 11.78 -8.04
CA SER A 190 -17.59 11.24 -9.06
C SER A 190 -17.09 9.93 -9.69
N ASP A 191 -15.80 9.84 -9.98
CA ASP A 191 -15.22 8.63 -10.57
C ASP A 191 -15.16 7.49 -9.55
N VAL A 192 -14.86 7.78 -8.30
CA VAL A 192 -14.85 6.77 -7.23
C VAL A 192 -16.24 6.21 -6.93
N LYS A 193 -17.32 6.97 -7.13
CA LYS A 193 -18.68 6.43 -7.07
C LYS A 193 -18.90 5.25 -8.03
N LYS A 194 -18.24 5.27 -9.21
CA LYS A 194 -18.28 4.15 -10.15
C LYS A 194 -17.57 2.92 -9.58
N GLU A 195 -16.41 3.12 -8.90
CA GLU A 195 -15.68 2.05 -8.23
C GLU A 195 -16.48 1.41 -7.09
N LEU A 196 -17.12 2.23 -6.26
CA LEU A 196 -17.98 1.73 -5.17
C LEU A 196 -19.18 0.93 -5.72
N ASN A 197 -19.80 1.41 -6.80
CA ASN A 197 -20.84 0.68 -7.48
C ASN A 197 -20.34 -0.62 -8.10
N PHE A 198 -19.13 -0.62 -8.64
CA PHE A 198 -18.47 -1.81 -9.18
C PHE A 198 -18.23 -2.84 -8.05
N CYS A 199 -17.66 -2.43 -6.92
CA CYS A 199 -17.49 -3.31 -5.76
C CYS A 199 -18.84 -3.90 -5.30
N LYS A 200 -19.89 -3.09 -5.22
CA LYS A 200 -21.24 -3.54 -4.86
C LYS A 200 -21.80 -4.59 -5.84
N LYS A 201 -21.63 -4.37 -7.15
CA LYS A 201 -22.09 -5.29 -8.20
C LYS A 201 -21.32 -6.60 -8.23
N THR A 202 -20.02 -6.57 -7.92
CA THR A 202 -19.14 -7.74 -7.94
C THR A 202 -19.08 -8.47 -6.59
N GLY A 203 -19.78 -7.94 -5.56
CA GLY A 203 -19.75 -8.53 -4.22
C GLY A 203 -18.46 -8.32 -3.45
N ILE A 204 -17.57 -7.41 -3.95
CA ILE A 204 -16.34 -7.08 -3.24
C ILE A 204 -16.68 -6.16 -2.09
N ARG A 205 -16.25 -6.56 -0.91
CA ARG A 205 -16.37 -5.73 0.27
C ARG A 205 -15.44 -4.51 0.17
N VAL A 206 -15.99 -3.32 0.44
CA VAL A 206 -15.19 -2.12 0.63
C VAL A 206 -14.76 -2.04 2.10
N LEU A 207 -13.47 -2.15 2.36
CA LEU A 207 -12.87 -2.02 3.70
C LEU A 207 -12.90 -0.57 4.16
N GLY A 208 -12.84 0.35 3.22
CA GLY A 208 -13.05 1.77 3.45
C GLY A 208 -12.45 2.65 2.36
N VAL A 209 -12.69 3.95 2.54
CA VAL A 209 -12.22 5.02 1.64
C VAL A 209 -11.11 5.82 2.31
N VAL A 210 -10.03 6.06 1.57
CA VAL A 210 -8.94 6.98 1.93
C VAL A 210 -9.03 8.21 1.04
N GLU A 211 -9.14 9.40 1.63
CA GLU A 211 -9.07 10.68 0.93
C GLU A 211 -7.62 11.16 0.90
N ASN A 212 -6.91 10.95 -0.21
CA ASN A 212 -5.53 11.38 -0.39
C ASN A 212 -5.46 12.83 -0.89
N MET A 213 -4.32 13.50 -0.68
CA MET A 213 -4.09 14.91 -1.04
C MET A 213 -5.09 15.88 -0.37
N ALA A 214 -5.53 15.55 0.84
CA ALA A 214 -6.52 16.30 1.59
C ALA A 214 -5.97 17.57 2.27
N GLY A 215 -4.74 17.94 1.97
CA GLY A 215 -4.04 19.14 2.45
C GLY A 215 -2.59 19.08 2.03
N PHE A 216 -1.83 20.09 2.42
CA PHE A 216 -0.39 20.20 2.18
C PHE A 216 0.31 20.51 3.49
N VAL A 217 1.27 19.68 3.89
CA VAL A 217 2.12 19.92 5.06
C VAL A 217 3.26 20.84 4.65
N CYS A 218 3.30 22.04 5.20
CA CYS A 218 4.36 23.01 4.90
C CYS A 218 5.70 22.51 5.46
N PRO A 219 6.76 22.37 4.64
CA PRO A 219 8.05 21.88 5.11
C PRO A 219 8.77 22.86 6.06
N ASN A 220 8.32 24.14 6.13
CA ASN A 220 8.95 25.16 6.97
C ASN A 220 8.27 25.35 8.34
N CYS A 221 6.94 25.27 8.39
CA CYS A 221 6.18 25.51 9.62
C CYS A 221 5.34 24.31 10.05
N SER A 222 5.31 23.23 9.24
CA SER A 222 4.52 22.02 9.47
C SER A 222 3.00 22.23 9.59
N GLU A 223 2.51 23.43 9.28
CA GLU A 223 1.08 23.68 9.19
C GLU A 223 0.48 22.95 7.98
N CYS A 224 -0.68 22.34 8.18
CA CYS A 224 -1.41 21.67 7.12
C CYS A 224 -2.47 22.62 6.55
N THR A 225 -2.30 23.05 5.30
CA THR A 225 -3.25 23.89 4.58
C THR A 225 -4.02 23.09 3.52
N ASN A 226 -5.32 23.37 3.38
CA ASN A 226 -6.13 22.74 2.34
C ASN A 226 -5.82 23.38 0.98
N VAL A 227 -5.17 22.61 0.09
CA VAL A 227 -4.88 23.04 -1.30
C VAL A 227 -6.08 22.80 -2.20
N PHE A 228 -6.84 21.76 -1.93
CA PHE A 228 -8.07 21.40 -2.63
C PHE A 228 -9.28 21.54 -1.68
N SER A 229 -10.49 21.26 -2.16
CA SER A 229 -11.66 21.11 -1.28
C SER A 229 -11.38 20.03 -0.20
N LYS A 230 -12.17 19.99 0.87
CA LYS A 230 -12.00 19.04 1.97
C LYS A 230 -13.28 18.23 2.18
N GLY A 231 -13.12 16.95 2.54
CA GLY A 231 -14.22 16.10 3.04
C GLY A 231 -15.11 15.48 1.96
N GLY A 232 -14.76 15.59 0.67
CA GLY A 232 -15.53 14.96 -0.40
C GLY A 232 -15.55 13.44 -0.28
N GLY A 233 -14.43 12.84 0.11
CA GLY A 233 -14.31 11.40 0.34
C GLY A 233 -15.12 10.91 1.54
N GLU A 234 -15.16 11.68 2.63
CA GLU A 234 -15.97 11.35 3.81
C GLU A 234 -17.47 11.40 3.52
N VAL A 235 -17.93 12.46 2.84
CA VAL A 235 -19.34 12.60 2.42
C VAL A 235 -19.75 11.43 1.54
N MET A 236 -18.91 11.07 0.58
CA MET A 236 -19.14 9.94 -0.33
C MET A 236 -19.17 8.60 0.43
N ALA A 237 -18.23 8.37 1.34
CA ALA A 237 -18.21 7.15 2.15
C ALA A 237 -19.51 6.97 2.95
N ARG A 238 -20.02 8.06 3.51
CA ARG A 238 -21.32 8.09 4.21
C ARG A 238 -22.48 7.82 3.27
N GLU A 239 -22.48 8.40 2.06
CA GLU A 239 -23.53 8.19 1.04
C GLU A 239 -23.61 6.70 0.61
N PHE A 240 -22.48 6.02 0.54
CA PHE A 240 -22.39 4.61 0.14
C PHE A 240 -22.40 3.63 1.32
N GLU A 241 -22.54 4.13 2.55
CA GLU A 241 -22.53 3.32 3.78
C GLU A 241 -21.27 2.45 3.94
N VAL A 242 -20.11 3.01 3.52
CA VAL A 242 -18.79 2.37 3.65
C VAL A 242 -17.93 3.13 4.67
N PRO A 243 -16.97 2.46 5.34
CA PRO A 243 -16.09 3.12 6.29
C PRO A 243 -15.28 4.22 5.63
N PHE A 244 -15.06 5.34 6.33
CA PHE A 244 -14.06 6.35 5.98
C PHE A 244 -12.82 6.12 6.85
N LEU A 245 -11.69 5.81 6.20
CA LEU A 245 -10.44 5.44 6.89
C LEU A 245 -9.61 6.66 7.30
N GLY A 246 -9.79 7.78 6.60
CA GLY A 246 -9.10 9.02 6.93
C GLY A 246 -8.69 9.86 5.73
N SER A 247 -8.20 11.06 6.04
CA SER A 247 -7.65 12.02 5.08
C SER A 247 -6.14 12.07 5.21
N VAL A 248 -5.43 11.96 4.08
CA VAL A 248 -3.96 11.95 4.02
C VAL A 248 -3.50 13.22 3.30
N PRO A 249 -2.70 14.10 3.92
CA PRO A 249 -2.17 15.28 3.27
C PRO A 249 -1.00 14.94 2.33
N ILE A 250 -0.65 15.89 1.47
CA ILE A 250 0.60 15.87 0.73
C ILE A 250 1.72 16.25 1.70
N ASP A 251 2.70 15.36 1.87
CA ASP A 251 3.91 15.61 2.63
C ASP A 251 5.13 15.55 1.71
N PRO A 252 5.83 16.68 1.46
CA PRO A 252 7.05 16.69 0.67
C PRO A 252 8.16 15.78 1.22
N ALA A 253 8.26 15.63 2.54
CA ALA A 253 9.27 14.77 3.14
C ALA A 253 9.03 13.28 2.81
N PHE A 254 7.77 12.85 2.70
CA PHE A 254 7.44 11.51 2.21
C PHE A 254 7.79 11.35 0.72
N VAL A 255 7.56 12.37 -0.11
CA VAL A 255 7.95 12.33 -1.53
C VAL A 255 9.46 12.16 -1.67
N MET A 256 10.26 12.93 -0.91
CA MET A 256 11.73 12.80 -0.89
C MET A 256 12.17 11.40 -0.42
N LEU A 257 11.46 10.83 0.55
CA LEU A 257 11.74 9.47 1.03
C LEU A 257 11.57 8.42 -0.08
N ILE A 258 10.47 8.44 -0.81
CA ILE A 258 10.19 7.41 -1.83
C ILE A 258 10.91 7.64 -3.15
N GLU A 259 11.33 8.88 -3.46
CA GLU A 259 12.05 9.19 -4.69
C GLU A 259 13.57 9.15 -4.55
N GLU A 260 14.09 9.59 -3.41
CA GLU A 260 15.53 9.75 -3.17
C GLU A 260 16.05 8.88 -2.03
N GLY A 261 15.16 8.22 -1.28
CA GLY A 261 15.51 7.46 -0.09
C GLY A 261 15.98 8.34 1.07
N THR A 262 15.68 9.65 1.03
CA THR A 262 16.05 10.59 2.08
C THR A 262 15.18 10.41 3.31
N ARG A 263 15.80 10.31 4.51
CA ARG A 263 15.04 10.23 5.77
C ARG A 263 14.25 11.53 6.00
N PRO A 264 12.95 11.46 6.30
CA PRO A 264 12.15 12.63 6.63
C PRO A 264 12.71 13.39 7.83
N THR A 265 12.76 14.71 7.72
CA THR A 265 13.15 15.61 8.79
C THR A 265 12.14 16.75 8.91
N TYR A 266 11.81 17.13 10.14
CA TYR A 266 10.82 18.16 10.41
C TYR A 266 11.41 19.24 11.32
N PRO A 267 10.92 20.51 11.22
CA PRO A 267 11.34 21.59 12.13
C PRO A 267 11.08 21.25 13.60
N ALA A 268 11.87 21.85 14.49
CA ALA A 268 11.69 21.70 15.93
C ALA A 268 10.28 22.13 16.37
N GLY A 269 9.66 21.32 17.23
CA GLY A 269 8.29 21.57 17.70
C GLY A 269 7.19 21.11 16.76
N THR A 270 7.51 20.36 15.68
CA THR A 270 6.49 19.76 14.82
C THR A 270 5.79 18.62 15.56
N VAL A 271 4.53 18.83 15.96
CA VAL A 271 3.70 17.83 16.62
C VAL A 271 2.61 17.35 15.67
N ILE A 272 2.60 16.04 15.31
CA ILE A 272 1.60 15.43 14.44
C ILE A 272 0.98 14.23 15.15
N ALA A 273 -0.35 14.20 15.22
CA ALA A 273 -1.09 13.18 15.96
C ALA A 273 -0.60 12.98 17.42
N GLY A 274 -0.19 14.07 18.07
CA GLY A 274 0.31 14.06 19.47
C GLY A 274 1.76 13.58 19.63
N ARG A 275 2.47 13.29 18.55
CA ARG A 275 3.87 12.87 18.54
C ARG A 275 4.77 14.01 18.08
N ASP A 276 5.85 14.28 18.83
CA ASP A 276 6.89 15.24 18.42
C ASP A 276 7.79 14.59 17.37
N MET A 277 7.70 15.07 16.13
CA MET A 277 8.44 14.54 14.98
C MET A 277 9.88 15.06 14.90
N SER A 278 10.24 16.07 15.67
CA SER A 278 11.57 16.69 15.65
C SER A 278 12.63 15.88 16.44
N VAL A 279 12.20 15.04 17.36
CA VAL A 279 13.09 14.35 18.32
C VAL A 279 13.75 13.09 17.74
N GLU A 280 13.13 12.48 16.70
CA GLU A 280 13.62 11.19 16.16
C GLU A 280 14.81 11.30 15.20
N THR A 281 15.22 12.50 14.81
CA THR A 281 16.23 12.72 13.75
C THR A 281 17.70 12.52 14.22
N ASN A 282 17.98 12.36 15.51
CA ASN A 282 19.35 12.40 16.03
C ASN A 282 19.95 11.09 16.53
N GLN A 283 19.29 9.96 16.43
CA GLN A 283 19.82 8.69 16.95
C GLN A 283 19.84 7.61 15.87
N ASP A 284 21.02 7.24 15.45
CA ASP A 284 21.41 6.14 14.55
C ASP A 284 21.85 6.52 13.11
N VAL A 285 22.88 7.37 13.03
CA VAL A 285 23.68 7.46 11.79
C VAL A 285 24.74 6.36 11.85
N GLY A 286 24.48 5.18 11.32
CA GLY A 286 25.52 4.14 11.31
C GLY A 286 25.16 2.75 10.76
N LYS A 287 23.89 2.43 10.58
CA LYS A 287 23.48 1.18 9.92
C LYS A 287 22.76 1.48 8.60
N GLN A 288 22.84 0.56 7.68
CA GLN A 288 22.13 0.61 6.40
C GLN A 288 20.60 0.66 6.70
N ASP A 289 20.07 1.90 6.84
CA ASP A 289 18.70 2.14 7.23
C ASP A 289 17.75 1.63 6.15
N LEU A 290 16.90 0.69 6.52
CA LEU A 290 15.84 0.22 5.65
C LEU A 290 14.85 1.35 5.34
N LEU A 291 14.22 1.31 4.17
CA LEU A 291 13.16 2.26 3.80
C LEU A 291 12.06 2.33 4.87
N VAL A 292 11.69 1.19 5.43
CA VAL A 292 10.67 1.06 6.49
C VAL A 292 11.07 1.78 7.78
N ASP A 293 12.37 1.77 8.15
CA ASP A 293 12.87 2.51 9.31
C ASP A 293 12.86 4.02 9.06
N LYS A 294 13.22 4.44 7.85
CA LYS A 294 13.13 5.85 7.45
C LYS A 294 11.68 6.34 7.44
N TYR A 295 10.74 5.49 6.96
CA TYR A 295 9.32 5.80 6.94
C TYR A 295 8.72 6.03 8.33
N ARG A 296 9.24 5.36 9.37
CA ARG A 296 8.81 5.57 10.76
C ARG A 296 8.93 7.04 11.19
N SER A 297 9.92 7.75 10.68
CA SER A 297 10.12 9.19 10.94
C SER A 297 9.22 10.08 10.09
N CYS A 298 8.38 9.53 9.21
CA CYS A 298 7.48 10.31 8.37
C CYS A 298 6.25 10.80 9.16
N SER A 299 5.84 12.04 8.90
CA SER A 299 4.65 12.67 9.48
C SER A 299 3.37 11.86 9.24
N LEU A 300 3.33 11.12 8.13
CA LEU A 300 2.18 10.31 7.73
C LEU A 300 2.14 8.95 8.46
N ALA A 301 3.25 8.46 9.01
CA ALA A 301 3.33 7.16 9.64
C ALA A 301 2.31 6.95 10.79
N PRO A 302 2.10 7.90 11.71
CA PRO A 302 1.07 7.74 12.76
C PRO A 302 -0.36 7.66 12.21
N MET A 303 -0.65 8.37 11.10
CA MET A 303 -1.98 8.31 10.47
C MET A 303 -2.21 6.94 9.85
N PHE A 304 -1.19 6.40 9.15
CA PHE A 304 -1.27 5.06 8.56
C PHE A 304 -1.28 3.96 9.61
N ASP A 305 -0.62 4.16 10.75
CA ASP A 305 -0.68 3.21 11.87
C ASP A 305 -2.13 3.05 12.38
N ALA A 306 -2.86 4.15 12.53
CA ALA A 306 -4.27 4.12 12.89
C ALA A 306 -5.16 3.46 11.81
N ILE A 307 -4.95 3.81 10.53
CA ILE A 307 -5.69 3.23 9.39
C ILE A 307 -5.46 1.71 9.34
N VAL A 308 -4.19 1.29 9.38
CA VAL A 308 -3.81 -0.13 9.26
C VAL A 308 -4.29 -0.93 10.46
N SER A 309 -4.17 -0.40 11.69
CA SER A 309 -4.69 -1.06 12.88
C SER A 309 -6.20 -1.28 12.79
N GLY A 310 -6.94 -0.31 12.28
CA GLY A 310 -8.38 -0.45 12.00
C GLY A 310 -8.66 -1.54 10.96
N LEU A 311 -7.93 -1.55 9.84
CA LEU A 311 -8.06 -2.56 8.78
C LEU A 311 -7.73 -3.98 9.29
N VAL A 312 -6.63 -4.13 10.04
CA VAL A 312 -6.21 -5.42 10.61
C VAL A 312 -7.27 -5.98 11.56
N ASN A 313 -7.80 -5.13 12.45
CA ASN A 313 -8.86 -5.53 13.39
C ASN A 313 -10.13 -5.95 12.66
N ASP A 314 -10.54 -5.20 11.64
CA ASP A 314 -11.72 -5.52 10.85
C ASP A 314 -11.57 -6.82 10.04
N VAL A 315 -10.39 -7.07 9.46
CA VAL A 315 -10.08 -8.32 8.76
C VAL A 315 -10.06 -9.51 9.72
N ARG A 316 -9.46 -9.35 10.92
CA ARG A 316 -9.38 -10.40 11.95
C ARG A 316 -10.73 -10.77 12.54
N SER A 317 -11.62 -9.79 12.75
CA SER A 317 -12.94 -10.03 13.36
C SER A 317 -13.86 -10.93 12.52
N ARG A 318 -13.48 -11.24 11.28
CA ARG A 318 -14.27 -12.04 10.32
C ARG A 318 -13.70 -13.43 10.03
N LYS A 319 -12.56 -13.76 10.61
CA LYS A 319 -12.01 -15.13 10.59
C LYS A 319 -12.51 -15.95 11.76
#